data_f6fc439f90dcbbc3fbedc50752cb5db7
#
_entry.id   f6fc439f90dcbbc3fbedc50752cb5db7
#
_cell.length_a   1.000
_cell.length_b   1.000
_cell.length_c   1.000
_cell.angle_alpha   90.00
_cell.angle_beta   90.00
_cell.angle_gamma   90.00
#
_symmetry.space_group_name_H-M   'P 1'
#
loop_
_entity.id
_entity.type
_entity.pdbx_description
1 polymer ?
#
loop_
_entity_poly.entity_id
_entity_poly.type
_entity_poly.pdbx_seq_one_letter_code
_entity_poly.pdbx_strand_id
1 'polypeptide(L)'
;MRLKAELLREIELIELLIRQIAEVEVERDTAVELDGEGHQSPVALLARLKAIGPQIAAVLYFEGLYRSFANRREVAAYAGLVPTPWRSGTIDREQGISKAGNRRLRHIMIELAWLWVRHQPTSALSCWFRARVGTERGRIRRIAIVALARKLLIALWRFVTHGEVPEGAVFKAA
;
A
#
# COMPACT_ATOMS: atom_id res chain seq x y z
N MET A 1 -5.07 -33.72 31.25
CA MET A 1 -6.42 -33.13 31.07
C MET A 1 -6.40 -31.61 30.93
N ARG A 2 -5.62 -30.86 31.72
CA ARG A 2 -5.60 -29.39 31.70
C ARG A 2 -5.15 -28.78 30.33
N LEU A 3 -4.07 -29.30 29.76
CA LEU A 3 -3.54 -28.86 28.46
C LEU A 3 -4.55 -29.04 27.31
N LYS A 4 -5.26 -30.17 27.27
CA LYS A 4 -6.28 -30.42 26.24
C LYS A 4 -7.43 -29.42 26.32
N ALA A 5 -7.90 -29.07 27.54
CA ALA A 5 -8.95 -28.09 27.73
C ALA A 5 -8.49 -26.65 27.40
N GLU A 6 -7.21 -26.36 27.60
CA GLU A 6 -6.61 -25.09 27.20
C GLU A 6 -6.52 -24.96 25.68
N LEU A 7 -6.00 -25.97 25.00
CA LEU A 7 -5.96 -26.00 23.53
C LEU A 7 -7.35 -25.89 22.87
N LEU A 8 -8.35 -26.54 23.43
CA LEU A 8 -9.71 -26.43 22.90
C LEU A 8 -10.25 -25.02 23.01
N ARG A 9 -10.01 -24.32 24.12
CA ARG A 9 -10.41 -22.90 24.27
C ARG A 9 -9.68 -21.97 23.27
N GLU A 10 -8.40 -22.22 23.01
CA GLU A 10 -7.64 -21.47 22.02
C GLU A 10 -8.20 -21.69 20.60
N ILE A 11 -8.56 -22.93 20.26
CA ILE A 11 -9.19 -23.26 18.99
C ILE A 11 -10.55 -22.56 18.84
N GLU A 12 -11.40 -22.61 19.86
CA GLU A 12 -12.70 -21.93 19.86
C GLU A 12 -12.54 -20.41 19.68
N LEU A 13 -11.53 -19.80 20.31
CA LEU A 13 -11.22 -18.37 20.14
C LEU A 13 -10.78 -18.07 18.72
N ILE A 14 -9.93 -18.90 18.12
CA ILE A 14 -9.47 -18.75 16.75
C ILE A 14 -10.67 -18.84 15.77
N GLU A 15 -11.53 -19.83 15.96
CA GLU A 15 -12.74 -20.00 15.13
C GLU A 15 -13.69 -18.80 15.23
N LEU A 16 -13.87 -18.27 16.45
CA LEU A 16 -14.66 -17.05 16.67
C LEU A 16 -14.06 -15.86 15.93
N LEU A 17 -12.74 -15.65 16.04
CA LEU A 17 -12.04 -14.54 15.38
C LEU A 17 -12.11 -14.66 13.85
N ILE A 18 -11.94 -15.86 13.29
CA ILE A 18 -12.07 -16.09 11.85
C ILE A 18 -13.46 -15.69 11.37
N ARG A 19 -14.51 -16.07 12.10
CA ARG A 19 -15.90 -15.72 11.77
C ARG A 19 -16.13 -14.21 11.81
N GLN A 20 -15.66 -13.55 12.89
CA GLN A 20 -15.79 -12.09 13.02
C GLN A 20 -15.01 -11.34 11.91
N ILE A 21 -13.84 -11.82 11.54
CA ILE A 21 -13.08 -11.26 10.42
C ILE A 21 -13.87 -11.36 9.12
N ALA A 22 -14.45 -12.53 8.83
CA ALA A 22 -15.26 -12.74 7.63
C ALA A 22 -16.50 -11.83 7.58
N GLU A 23 -17.18 -11.64 8.72
CA GLU A 23 -18.32 -10.72 8.84
C GLU A 23 -17.93 -9.28 8.52
N VAL A 24 -16.84 -8.78 9.13
CA VAL A 24 -16.32 -7.43 8.87
C VAL A 24 -15.83 -7.26 7.43
N GLU A 25 -15.27 -8.31 6.83
CA GLU A 25 -14.85 -8.28 5.41
C GLU A 25 -16.06 -8.17 4.48
N VAL A 26 -17.15 -8.89 4.74
CA VAL A 26 -18.40 -8.78 3.98
C VAL A 26 -19.02 -7.38 4.13
N GLU A 27 -19.10 -6.86 5.36
CA GLU A 27 -19.61 -5.49 5.61
C GLU A 27 -18.81 -4.43 4.86
N ARG A 28 -17.47 -4.54 4.90
CA ARG A 28 -16.57 -3.65 4.16
C ARG A 28 -16.82 -3.72 2.65
N ASP A 29 -16.89 -4.93 2.09
CA ASP A 29 -17.03 -5.14 0.66
C ASP A 29 -18.41 -4.64 0.17
N THR A 30 -19.46 -4.86 0.95
CA THR A 30 -20.79 -4.30 0.71
C THR A 30 -20.80 -2.77 0.78
N ALA A 31 -20.13 -2.17 1.76
CA ALA A 31 -20.04 -0.71 1.86
C ALA A 31 -19.26 -0.09 0.68
N VAL A 32 -18.28 -0.81 0.12
CA VAL A 32 -17.56 -0.38 -1.08
C VAL A 32 -18.45 -0.40 -2.33
N GLU A 33 -19.38 -1.36 -2.42
CA GLU A 33 -20.32 -1.48 -3.54
C GLU A 33 -21.47 -0.47 -3.46
N LEU A 34 -21.89 -0.09 -2.24
CA LEU A 34 -23.06 0.76 -1.98
C LEU A 34 -22.84 2.27 -2.13
N ASP A 35 -21.62 2.75 -2.38
CA ASP A 35 -21.35 4.16 -2.71
C ASP A 35 -21.86 4.53 -4.13
N GLY A 36 -23.11 4.14 -4.39
CA GLY A 36 -23.75 4.05 -5.69
C GLY A 36 -24.52 5.28 -6.15
N GLU A 37 -24.02 6.50 -5.98
CA GLU A 37 -24.54 7.69 -6.68
C GLU A 37 -23.72 8.05 -7.93
N GLY A 38 -23.41 7.07 -8.79
CA GLY A 38 -22.76 7.32 -10.09
C GLY A 38 -21.28 7.70 -10.02
N HIS A 39 -20.72 7.91 -8.85
CA HIS A 39 -19.29 8.11 -8.62
C HIS A 39 -18.71 6.84 -7.98
N GLN A 40 -17.76 6.22 -8.67
CA GLN A 40 -17.08 5.06 -8.10
C GLN A 40 -16.37 5.46 -6.81
N SER A 41 -16.70 4.78 -5.71
CA SER A 41 -15.97 4.93 -4.45
C SER A 41 -14.46 4.89 -4.70
N PRO A 42 -13.66 5.78 -4.06
CA PRO A 42 -12.20 5.73 -4.18
C PRO A 42 -11.60 4.36 -3.86
N VAL A 43 -12.21 3.61 -2.96
CA VAL A 43 -11.81 2.23 -2.63
C VAL A 43 -12.09 1.29 -3.80
N ALA A 44 -13.29 1.37 -4.40
CA ALA A 44 -13.64 0.60 -5.58
C ALA A 44 -12.73 0.93 -6.77
N LEU A 45 -12.43 2.21 -6.96
CA LEU A 45 -11.51 2.68 -8.00
C LEU A 45 -10.10 2.06 -7.84
N LEU A 46 -9.55 2.07 -6.63
CA LEU A 46 -8.26 1.44 -6.33
C LEU A 46 -8.30 -0.08 -6.53
N ALA A 47 -9.39 -0.73 -6.10
CA ALA A 47 -9.55 -2.19 -6.18
C ALA A 47 -9.63 -2.71 -7.62
N ARG A 48 -9.96 -1.86 -8.60
CA ARG A 48 -9.91 -2.21 -10.04
C ARG A 48 -8.50 -2.41 -10.56
N LEU A 49 -7.49 -1.79 -9.97
CA LEU A 49 -6.11 -1.98 -10.41
C LEU A 49 -5.62 -3.39 -10.09
N LYS A 50 -5.01 -4.04 -11.08
CA LYS A 50 -4.34 -5.33 -10.88
C LYS A 50 -3.25 -5.16 -9.80
N ALA A 51 -3.11 -6.09 -8.90
CA ALA A 51 -2.28 -6.08 -7.69
C ALA A 51 -2.94 -5.46 -6.44
N ILE A 52 -4.03 -4.72 -6.55
CA ILE A 52 -4.72 -4.13 -5.41
C ILE A 52 -6.01 -4.93 -5.13
N GLY A 53 -6.03 -5.68 -4.03
CA GLY A 53 -7.25 -6.34 -3.54
C GLY A 53 -8.13 -5.39 -2.72
N PRO A 54 -9.39 -5.79 -2.39
CA PRO A 54 -10.31 -4.95 -1.61
C PRO A 54 -9.72 -4.51 -0.27
N GLN A 55 -9.07 -5.43 0.44
CA GLN A 55 -8.41 -5.15 1.72
C GLN A 55 -7.30 -4.09 1.59
N ILE A 56 -6.42 -4.22 0.59
CA ILE A 56 -5.35 -3.25 0.36
C ILE A 56 -5.95 -1.90 -0.02
N ALA A 57 -6.97 -1.87 -0.89
CA ALA A 57 -7.67 -0.66 -1.31
C ALA A 57 -8.29 0.07 -0.10
N ALA A 58 -8.98 -0.65 0.78
CA ALA A 58 -9.57 -0.11 2.00
C ALA A 58 -8.48 0.48 2.93
N VAL A 59 -7.40 -0.27 3.19
CA VAL A 59 -6.29 0.23 4.03
C VAL A 59 -5.65 1.47 3.43
N LEU A 60 -5.40 1.51 2.12
CA LEU A 60 -4.84 2.68 1.45
C LEU A 60 -5.71 3.91 1.62
N TYR A 61 -7.02 3.75 1.44
CA TYR A 61 -7.95 4.85 1.58
C TYR A 61 -8.08 5.31 3.02
N PHE A 62 -8.46 4.42 3.93
CA PHE A 62 -8.73 4.78 5.33
C PHE A 62 -7.50 5.15 6.15
N GLU A 63 -6.31 4.67 5.79
CA GLU A 63 -5.07 5.08 6.47
C GLU A 63 -4.45 6.36 5.90
N GLY A 64 -4.81 6.77 4.69
CA GLY A 64 -4.15 7.91 4.09
C GLY A 64 -4.90 8.67 3.01
N LEU A 65 -5.41 8.00 1.99
CA LEU A 65 -5.90 8.66 0.78
C LEU A 65 -7.24 9.39 0.94
N TYR A 66 -7.96 9.20 2.06
CA TYR A 66 -9.14 10.00 2.43
C TYR A 66 -8.80 11.45 2.78
N ARG A 67 -7.51 11.72 3.10
CA ARG A 67 -7.05 13.05 3.50
C ARG A 67 -6.75 13.92 2.30
N SER A 68 -7.04 15.21 2.44
CA SER A 68 -6.61 16.20 1.47
C SER A 68 -5.14 16.56 1.70
N PHE A 69 -4.33 16.41 0.66
CA PHE A 69 -2.92 16.80 0.66
C PHE A 69 -2.71 17.89 -0.38
N ALA A 70 -1.99 18.94 -0.02
CA ALA A 70 -1.71 20.05 -0.94
C ALA A 70 -0.70 19.65 -2.03
N ASN A 71 0.18 18.67 -1.76
CA ASN A 71 1.21 18.28 -2.71
C ASN A 71 1.77 16.88 -2.43
N ARG A 72 2.48 16.35 -3.44
CA ARG A 72 3.13 15.03 -3.39
C ARG A 72 4.14 14.83 -2.25
N ARG A 73 4.71 15.93 -1.70
CA ARG A 73 5.68 15.85 -0.60
C ARG A 73 4.97 15.53 0.70
N GLU A 74 3.80 16.11 0.92
CA GLU A 74 2.96 15.85 2.10
C GLU A 74 2.47 14.40 2.13
N VAL A 75 1.99 13.87 0.99
CA VAL A 75 1.60 12.45 0.87
C VAL A 75 2.75 11.53 1.29
N ALA A 76 3.94 11.76 0.75
CA ALA A 76 5.11 10.95 1.07
C ALA A 76 5.58 11.11 2.52
N ALA A 77 5.49 12.33 3.08
CA ALA A 77 5.83 12.62 4.47
C ALA A 77 4.86 11.95 5.44
N TYR A 78 3.56 11.99 5.14
CA TYR A 78 2.53 11.34 5.96
C TYR A 78 2.75 9.83 6.10
N ALA A 79 3.21 9.15 5.04
CA ALA A 79 3.59 7.74 5.10
C ALA A 79 5.00 7.51 5.71
N GLY A 80 5.78 8.57 5.96
CA GLY A 80 7.15 8.46 6.41
C GLY A 80 8.11 7.85 5.39
N LEU A 81 7.81 8.01 4.09
CA LEU A 81 8.60 7.52 2.97
C LEU A 81 9.54 8.60 2.37
N VAL A 82 9.71 9.71 3.07
CA VAL A 82 10.64 10.79 2.66
C VAL A 82 12.06 10.41 3.07
N PRO A 83 13.06 10.56 2.19
CA PRO A 83 14.46 10.40 2.57
C PRO A 83 14.87 11.46 3.59
N THR A 84 15.68 11.06 4.56
CA THR A 84 16.23 11.93 5.59
C THR A 84 17.74 12.05 5.37
N PRO A 85 18.21 13.01 4.57
CA PRO A 85 19.63 13.28 4.47
C PRO A 85 20.13 13.89 5.78
N TRP A 86 21.14 13.32 6.36
CA TRP A 86 21.88 13.94 7.45
C TRP A 86 23.02 14.74 6.85
N ARG A 87 22.88 16.06 6.87
CA ARG A 87 23.93 16.98 6.40
C ARG A 87 24.34 17.88 7.55
N SER A 88 25.54 17.71 8.05
CA SER A 88 26.19 18.65 8.97
C SER A 88 27.65 18.84 8.55
N GLY A 89 28.01 20.05 8.12
CA GLY A 89 29.35 20.37 7.64
C GLY A 89 29.80 19.47 6.49
N THR A 90 30.87 18.73 6.68
CA THR A 90 31.46 17.81 5.68
C THR A 90 30.84 16.42 5.68
N ILE A 91 29.87 16.12 6.57
CA ILE A 91 29.24 14.81 6.67
C ILE A 91 27.94 14.81 5.85
N ASP A 92 27.93 14.04 4.77
CA ASP A 92 26.73 13.74 3.98
C ASP A 92 26.41 12.24 4.11
N ARG A 93 25.46 11.90 4.96
CA ARG A 93 25.00 10.51 5.15
C ARG A 93 23.51 10.40 4.87
N GLU A 94 23.15 9.53 3.93
CA GLU A 94 21.77 9.11 3.75
C GLU A 94 21.35 8.14 4.88
N GLN A 95 20.42 8.55 5.72
CA GLN A 95 19.87 7.72 6.81
C GLN A 95 18.70 6.83 6.36
N GLY A 96 18.36 6.85 5.08
CA GLY A 96 17.19 6.15 4.54
C GLY A 96 15.92 7.00 4.62
N ILE A 97 14.78 6.39 4.98
CA ILE A 97 13.49 7.09 5.09
C ILE A 97 13.24 7.55 6.52
N SER A 98 12.43 8.62 6.67
CA SER A 98 12.18 9.25 7.97
C SER A 98 11.52 8.32 8.99
N LYS A 99 10.69 7.38 8.52
CA LYS A 99 9.85 6.48 9.34
C LYS A 99 8.87 7.21 10.30
N ALA A 100 8.95 8.54 10.38
CA ALA A 100 7.95 9.36 11.04
C ALA A 100 6.68 9.38 10.18
N GLY A 101 5.50 9.22 10.79
CA GLY A 101 4.23 9.18 10.08
C GLY A 101 3.50 7.84 10.19
N ASN A 102 2.49 7.62 9.35
CA ASN A 102 1.62 6.45 9.44
C ASN A 102 2.37 5.15 9.13
N ARG A 103 2.58 4.34 10.17
CA ARG A 103 3.32 3.06 10.07
C ARG A 103 2.58 2.04 9.23
N ARG A 104 1.23 1.98 9.37
CA ARG A 104 0.41 1.00 8.68
C ARG A 104 0.36 1.28 7.19
N LEU A 105 0.16 2.55 6.80
CA LEU A 105 0.22 2.98 5.41
C LEU A 105 1.60 2.69 4.79
N ARG A 106 2.69 2.98 5.50
CA ARG A 106 4.04 2.68 5.02
C ARG A 106 4.25 1.18 4.79
N HIS A 107 3.80 0.34 5.73
CA HIS A 107 3.94 -1.11 5.64
C HIS A 107 3.22 -1.64 4.40
N ILE A 108 1.93 -1.33 4.27
CA ILE A 108 1.13 -1.80 3.14
C ILE A 108 1.66 -1.27 1.79
N MET A 109 2.21 -0.06 1.75
CA MET A 109 2.81 0.49 0.54
C MET A 109 4.07 -0.26 0.10
N ILE A 110 4.88 -0.75 1.04
CA ILE A 110 6.06 -1.56 0.72
C ILE A 110 5.65 -2.94 0.22
N GLU A 111 4.66 -3.58 0.82
CA GLU A 111 4.09 -4.84 0.36
C GLU A 111 3.46 -4.67 -1.04
N LEU A 112 2.65 -3.63 -1.22
CA LEU A 112 2.04 -3.34 -2.50
C LEU A 112 3.09 -3.07 -3.60
N ALA A 113 4.21 -2.44 -3.28
CA ALA A 113 5.27 -2.23 -4.24
C ALA A 113 5.85 -3.57 -4.77
N TRP A 114 5.97 -4.60 -3.93
CA TRP A 114 6.35 -5.94 -4.37
C TRP A 114 5.29 -6.60 -5.25
N LEU A 115 4.02 -6.51 -4.85
CA LEU A 115 2.89 -7.02 -5.62
C LEU A 115 2.77 -6.29 -6.96
N TRP A 116 3.00 -4.97 -6.96
CA TRP A 116 2.98 -4.16 -8.17
C TRP A 116 4.02 -4.62 -9.20
N VAL A 117 5.26 -4.80 -8.80
CA VAL A 117 6.33 -5.32 -9.70
C VAL A 117 5.97 -6.69 -10.25
N ARG A 118 5.31 -7.54 -9.44
CA ARG A 118 4.91 -8.89 -9.83
C ARG A 118 3.73 -8.91 -10.80
N HIS A 119 2.69 -8.11 -10.53
CA HIS A 119 1.41 -8.17 -11.23
C HIS A 119 1.23 -7.09 -12.29
N GLN A 120 2.06 -6.05 -12.29
CA GLN A 120 2.09 -4.94 -13.22
C GLN A 120 3.47 -4.81 -13.91
N PRO A 121 3.97 -5.87 -14.57
CA PRO A 121 5.37 -5.87 -15.07
C PRO A 121 5.63 -4.83 -16.14
N THR A 122 4.62 -4.43 -16.91
CA THR A 122 4.74 -3.47 -18.02
C THR A 122 4.56 -2.01 -17.61
N SER A 123 4.12 -1.75 -16.37
CA SER A 123 3.92 -0.38 -15.89
C SER A 123 5.24 0.40 -15.86
N ALA A 124 5.17 1.71 -16.11
CA ALA A 124 6.33 2.60 -16.07
C ALA A 124 7.09 2.50 -14.73
N LEU A 125 6.36 2.36 -13.62
CA LEU A 125 6.95 2.18 -12.28
C LEU A 125 7.72 0.86 -12.14
N SER A 126 7.21 -0.22 -12.69
CA SER A 126 7.90 -1.52 -12.68
C SER A 126 9.12 -1.52 -13.60
N CYS A 127 9.02 -0.87 -14.76
CA CYS A 127 10.16 -0.66 -15.65
C CYS A 127 11.25 0.16 -14.98
N TRP A 128 10.87 1.27 -14.32
CA TRP A 128 11.79 2.10 -13.54
C TRP A 128 12.49 1.28 -12.44
N PHE A 129 11.75 0.44 -11.70
CA PHE A 129 12.33 -0.40 -10.65
C PHE A 129 13.36 -1.37 -11.21
N ARG A 130 13.04 -2.07 -12.31
CA ARG A 130 13.97 -3.01 -12.95
C ARG A 130 15.22 -2.32 -13.48
N ALA A 131 15.05 -1.17 -14.14
CA ALA A 131 16.18 -0.38 -14.62
C ALA A 131 17.09 0.09 -13.48
N ARG A 132 16.50 0.46 -12.31
CA ARG A 132 17.25 0.91 -11.12
C ARG A 132 17.99 -0.22 -10.42
N VAL A 133 17.39 -1.41 -10.36
CA VAL A 133 17.98 -2.58 -9.69
C VAL A 133 18.98 -3.30 -10.61
N GLY A 134 18.70 -3.40 -11.92
CA GLY A 134 19.51 -4.19 -12.84
C GLY A 134 19.65 -5.63 -12.33
N THR A 135 20.89 -6.09 -12.23
CA THR A 135 21.27 -7.40 -11.70
C THR A 135 21.53 -7.38 -10.18
N GLU A 136 21.47 -6.21 -9.56
CA GLU A 136 21.78 -6.02 -8.15
C GLU A 136 20.79 -6.74 -7.22
N ARG A 137 21.33 -7.28 -6.15
CA ARG A 137 20.57 -8.03 -5.15
C ARG A 137 20.73 -7.40 -3.74
N GLY A 138 20.03 -7.94 -2.77
CA GLY A 138 20.23 -7.58 -1.37
C GLY A 138 19.83 -6.14 -1.04
N ARG A 139 20.77 -5.32 -0.59
CA ARG A 139 20.51 -3.96 -0.05
C ARG A 139 19.96 -3.01 -1.10
N ILE A 140 20.53 -2.98 -2.30
CA ILE A 140 20.10 -2.07 -3.38
C ILE A 140 18.66 -2.34 -3.78
N ARG A 141 18.28 -3.60 -3.94
CA ARG A 141 16.92 -4.00 -4.24
C ARG A 141 15.93 -3.57 -3.15
N ARG A 142 16.32 -3.68 -1.85
CA ARG A 142 15.48 -3.22 -0.73
C ARG A 142 15.33 -1.70 -0.68
N ILE A 143 16.36 -0.94 -1.01
CA ILE A 143 16.27 0.51 -1.12
C ILE A 143 15.38 0.91 -2.29
N ALA A 144 15.54 0.28 -3.45
CA ALA A 144 14.76 0.56 -4.63
C ALA A 144 13.26 0.26 -4.46
N ILE A 145 12.89 -0.82 -3.72
CA ILE A 145 11.48 -1.12 -3.47
C ILE A 145 10.81 -0.08 -2.57
N VAL A 146 11.53 0.46 -1.58
CA VAL A 146 11.02 1.54 -0.72
C VAL A 146 10.85 2.84 -1.54
N ALA A 147 11.77 3.12 -2.45
CA ALA A 147 11.64 4.25 -3.36
C ALA A 147 10.46 4.06 -4.35
N LEU A 148 10.23 2.83 -4.81
CA LEU A 148 9.06 2.47 -5.61
C LEU A 148 7.76 2.66 -4.81
N ALA A 149 7.72 2.20 -3.56
CA ALA A 149 6.56 2.38 -2.67
C ALA A 149 6.16 3.85 -2.55
N ARG A 150 7.15 4.76 -2.40
CA ARG A 150 6.90 6.21 -2.40
C ARG A 150 6.33 6.71 -3.73
N LYS A 151 6.92 6.31 -4.87
CA LYS A 151 6.44 6.71 -6.19
C LYS A 151 5.03 6.19 -6.46
N LEU A 152 4.77 4.94 -6.09
CA LEU A 152 3.47 4.30 -6.23
C LEU A 152 2.41 5.00 -5.36
N LEU A 153 2.71 5.32 -4.10
CA LEU A 153 1.79 6.08 -3.24
C LEU A 153 1.37 7.41 -3.87
N ILE A 154 2.33 8.15 -4.43
CA ILE A 154 2.05 9.43 -5.11
C ILE A 154 1.19 9.20 -6.37
N ALA A 155 1.46 8.15 -7.13
CA ALA A 155 0.68 7.83 -8.32
C ALA A 155 -0.77 7.42 -7.96
N LEU A 156 -0.95 6.60 -6.92
CA LEU A 156 -2.28 6.21 -6.44
C LEU A 156 -3.05 7.39 -5.83
N TRP A 157 -2.38 8.29 -5.12
CA TRP A 157 -2.98 9.53 -4.66
C TRP A 157 -3.51 10.37 -5.82
N ARG A 158 -2.73 10.57 -6.88
CA ARG A 158 -3.18 11.29 -8.08
C ARG A 158 -4.33 10.58 -8.79
N PHE A 159 -4.29 9.25 -8.81
CA PHE A 159 -5.36 8.47 -9.39
C PHE A 159 -6.69 8.69 -8.67
N VAL A 160 -6.68 8.67 -7.33
CA VAL A 160 -7.88 8.90 -6.53
C VAL A 160 -8.36 10.36 -6.58
N THR A 161 -7.43 11.34 -6.58
CA THR A 161 -7.79 12.77 -6.50
C THR A 161 -8.05 13.43 -7.84
N HIS A 162 -7.35 12.99 -8.89
CA HIS A 162 -7.41 13.63 -10.22
C HIS A 162 -7.82 12.68 -11.35
N GLY A 163 -8.04 11.39 -11.04
CA GLY A 163 -8.33 10.39 -12.07
C GLY A 163 -7.11 10.00 -12.93
N GLU A 164 -5.90 10.45 -12.58
CA GLU A 164 -4.68 10.15 -13.34
C GLU A 164 -4.26 8.69 -13.16
N VAL A 165 -4.58 7.84 -14.13
CA VAL A 165 -4.18 6.42 -14.10
C VAL A 165 -2.65 6.31 -14.13
N PRO A 166 -2.04 5.48 -13.23
CA PRO A 166 -0.60 5.25 -13.29
C PRO A 166 -0.19 4.70 -14.66
N GLU A 167 0.85 5.29 -15.26
CA GLU A 167 1.28 4.97 -16.62
C GLU A 167 1.58 3.48 -16.81
N GLY A 168 0.93 2.89 -17.82
CA GLY A 168 1.03 1.47 -18.15
C GLY A 168 0.41 0.53 -17.11
N ALA A 169 -0.43 1.04 -16.21
CA ALA A 169 -1.15 0.21 -15.26
C ALA A 169 -2.30 -0.55 -15.95
N VAL A 170 -2.46 -1.81 -15.56
CA VAL A 170 -3.48 -2.72 -16.06
C VAL A 170 -4.57 -2.86 -15.01
N PHE A 171 -5.83 -2.76 -15.45
CA PHE A 171 -6.99 -3.05 -14.62
C PHE A 171 -7.27 -4.56 -14.58
N LYS A 172 -8.03 -5.01 -13.61
CA LYS A 172 -8.57 -6.36 -13.58
C LYS A 172 -9.58 -6.51 -14.72
N ALA A 173 -9.68 -7.71 -15.26
CA ALA A 173 -10.80 -8.05 -16.12
C ALA A 173 -12.10 -7.97 -15.29
N ALA A 174 -13.12 -7.40 -15.90
CA ALA A 174 -14.47 -7.39 -15.32
C ALA A 174 -15.00 -8.80 -15.27
#